data_2dd9ce5896d6288a893a68f6b09be3d0
#
_entry.id   2dd9ce5896d6288a893a68f6b09be3d0
#
_cell.length_a   1.000
_cell.length_b   1.000
_cell.length_c   1.000
_cell.angle_alpha   90.00
_cell.angle_beta   90.00
_cell.angle_gamma   90.00
#
_symmetry.space_group_name_H-M   'P 1'
#
loop_
_entity.id
_entity.type
_entity.pdbx_description
1 polymer ?
#
loop_
_entity_poly.entity_id
_entity_poly.type
_entity_poly.pdbx_seq_one_letter_code
_entity_poly.pdbx_strand_id
1 'polypeptide(L)'
;MAKKGYLVSAYRSIKDTDKLAAYAKLAGPAFAKYGARYIARGDAAAAYESGIKQRIVIVEFESVAKAVEAHDSPEYGAALKAFDGCAERDLRIVEGLE
;
A
#
# COMPACT_ATOMS: atom_id res chain seq x y z
N MET A 1 -3.34 11.11 22.27
CA MET A 1 -2.56 10.21 21.41
C MET A 1 -3.04 10.28 20.00
N ALA A 2 -2.12 10.17 19.04
CA ALA A 2 -2.49 10.20 17.63
C ALA A 2 -3.26 8.93 17.26
N LYS A 3 -4.26 9.09 16.42
CA LYS A 3 -4.96 7.95 15.85
C LYS A 3 -4.09 7.31 14.77
N LYS A 4 -4.26 6.01 14.56
CA LYS A 4 -3.53 5.29 13.53
C LYS A 4 -3.85 5.83 12.14
N GLY A 5 -2.90 5.68 11.21
CA GLY A 5 -3.13 5.95 9.80
C GLY A 5 -3.09 4.65 9.02
N TYR A 6 -4.00 4.48 8.08
CA TYR A 6 -4.06 3.26 7.26
C TYR A 6 -3.88 3.62 5.80
N LEU A 7 -2.92 2.97 5.17
CA LEU A 7 -2.72 3.07 3.73
C LEU A 7 -3.45 1.89 3.09
N VAL A 8 -4.41 2.19 2.23
CA VAL A 8 -5.20 1.17 1.55
C VAL A 8 -4.88 1.21 0.07
N SER A 9 -4.34 0.11 -0.43
CA SER A 9 -3.94 -0.04 -1.83
C SER A 9 -4.87 -1.07 -2.46
N ALA A 10 -5.80 -0.61 -3.29
CA ALA A 10 -6.76 -1.47 -3.97
C ALA A 10 -6.43 -1.53 -5.46
N TYR A 11 -6.04 -2.70 -5.93
CA TYR A 11 -5.64 -2.90 -7.32
C TYR A 11 -6.85 -3.09 -8.21
N ARG A 12 -6.82 -2.49 -9.40
CA ARG A 12 -7.83 -2.67 -10.43
C ARG A 12 -7.37 -3.66 -11.49
N SER A 13 -6.10 -3.60 -11.86
CA SER A 13 -5.50 -4.53 -12.82
C SER A 13 -4.00 -4.61 -12.58
N ILE A 14 -3.42 -5.75 -12.90
CA ILE A 14 -1.97 -5.96 -12.79
C ILE A 14 -1.49 -6.37 -14.17
N LYS A 15 -0.57 -5.59 -14.75
CA LYS A 15 -0.07 -5.80 -16.12
C LYS A 15 1.23 -6.57 -16.14
N ASP A 16 2.07 -6.42 -15.10
CA ASP A 16 3.40 -7.02 -15.07
C ASP A 16 3.70 -7.50 -13.65
N THR A 17 3.57 -8.80 -13.45
CA THR A 17 3.77 -9.42 -12.13
C THR A 17 5.24 -9.40 -11.70
N ASP A 18 6.18 -9.40 -12.64
CA ASP A 18 7.61 -9.34 -12.30
C ASP A 18 7.97 -7.98 -11.71
N LYS A 19 7.47 -6.90 -12.31
CA LYS A 19 7.67 -5.55 -11.77
C LYS A 19 6.98 -5.39 -10.42
N LEU A 20 5.80 -5.99 -10.26
CA LEU A 20 5.10 -5.95 -8.99
C LEU A 20 5.92 -6.64 -7.89
N ALA A 21 6.53 -7.79 -8.21
CA ALA A 21 7.38 -8.50 -7.26
C ALA A 21 8.62 -7.67 -6.90
N ALA A 22 9.24 -7.02 -7.88
CA ALA A 22 10.39 -6.15 -7.64
C ALA A 22 10.00 -4.96 -6.76
N TYR A 23 8.83 -4.38 -7.01
CA TYR A 23 8.27 -3.31 -6.19
C TYR A 23 8.10 -3.79 -4.74
N ALA A 24 7.50 -4.95 -4.54
CA ALA A 24 7.21 -5.46 -3.21
C ALA A 24 8.48 -5.67 -2.37
N LYS A 25 9.57 -6.10 -3.00
CA LYS A 25 10.86 -6.29 -2.32
C LYS A 25 11.41 -4.98 -1.78
N LEU A 26 11.11 -3.86 -2.41
CA LEU A 26 11.56 -2.53 -1.98
C LEU A 26 10.55 -1.86 -1.07
N ALA A 27 9.26 -2.03 -1.33
CA ALA A 27 8.19 -1.37 -0.57
C ALA A 27 8.14 -1.85 0.88
N GLY A 28 8.29 -3.15 1.12
CA GLY A 28 8.25 -3.71 2.47
C GLY A 28 9.27 -3.07 3.39
N PRO A 29 10.58 -3.14 3.06
CA PRO A 29 11.60 -2.49 3.86
C PRO A 29 11.44 -0.98 3.97
N ALA A 30 11.00 -0.31 2.90
CA ALA A 30 10.78 1.13 2.91
C ALA A 30 9.73 1.52 3.95
N PHE A 31 8.60 0.83 3.97
CA PHE A 31 7.54 1.09 4.94
C PHE A 31 7.94 0.67 6.35
N ALA A 32 8.65 -0.44 6.49
CA ALA A 32 9.11 -0.93 7.80
C ALA A 32 9.97 0.12 8.52
N LYS A 33 10.77 0.86 7.78
CA LYS A 33 11.59 1.95 8.32
C LYS A 33 10.75 3.01 9.03
N TYR A 34 9.48 3.17 8.63
CA TYR A 34 8.56 4.15 9.20
C TYR A 34 7.55 3.51 10.16
N GLY A 35 7.84 2.29 10.63
CA GLY A 35 7.01 1.63 11.62
C GLY A 35 5.74 1.00 11.07
N ALA A 36 5.71 0.69 9.79
CA ALA A 36 4.53 0.10 9.16
C ALA A 36 4.26 -1.31 9.66
N ARG A 37 2.98 -1.63 9.78
CA ARG A 37 2.52 -2.96 10.10
C ARG A 37 1.50 -3.38 9.03
N TYR A 38 1.79 -4.44 8.31
CA TYR A 38 0.86 -4.96 7.30
C TYR A 38 -0.29 -5.66 8.02
N ILE A 39 -1.51 -5.19 7.78
CA ILE A 39 -2.72 -5.72 8.42
C ILE A 39 -3.36 -6.78 7.53
N ALA A 40 -3.41 -6.54 6.22
CA ALA A 40 -3.99 -7.46 5.26
C ALA A 40 -3.28 -7.30 3.91
N ARG A 41 -3.13 -8.42 3.20
CA ARG A 41 -2.49 -8.41 1.89
C ARG A 41 -2.89 -9.67 1.14
N GLY A 42 -3.51 -9.53 -0.01
CA GLY A 42 -3.93 -10.64 -0.83
C GLY A 42 -5.07 -10.24 -1.75
N ASP A 43 -5.63 -11.22 -2.43
CA ASP A 43 -6.80 -10.98 -3.28
C ASP A 43 -8.03 -10.79 -2.42
N ALA A 44 -8.93 -9.91 -2.84
CA ALA A 44 -10.18 -9.69 -2.13
C ALA A 44 -10.96 -11.01 -2.06
N ALA A 45 -11.40 -11.38 -0.85
CA ALA A 45 -12.17 -12.61 -0.64
C ALA A 45 -13.57 -12.50 -1.23
N ALA A 46 -14.12 -11.29 -1.21
CA ALA A 46 -15.44 -11.00 -1.78
C ALA A 46 -15.43 -9.55 -2.27
N ALA A 47 -16.26 -9.25 -3.25
CA ALA A 47 -16.39 -7.89 -3.76
C ALA A 47 -17.86 -7.60 -4.02
N TYR A 48 -18.26 -6.37 -3.72
CA TYR A 48 -19.65 -5.91 -3.85
C TYR A 48 -19.67 -4.59 -4.59
N GLU A 49 -20.80 -4.30 -5.22
CA GLU A 49 -21.02 -3.04 -5.92
C GLU A 49 -19.90 -2.75 -6.94
N SER A 50 -19.19 -1.63 -6.78
CA SER A 50 -18.08 -1.27 -7.69
C SER A 50 -16.75 -1.92 -7.32
N GLY A 51 -16.73 -2.74 -6.28
CA GLY A 51 -15.52 -3.45 -5.88
C GLY A 51 -15.17 -4.57 -6.87
N ILE A 52 -13.89 -4.89 -6.97
CA ILE A 52 -13.42 -5.98 -7.83
C ILE A 52 -12.60 -6.97 -7.01
N LYS A 53 -12.65 -8.25 -7.41
CA LYS A 53 -11.89 -9.30 -6.74
C LYS A 53 -10.45 -9.29 -7.23
N GLN A 54 -9.71 -8.31 -6.78
CA GLN A 54 -8.31 -8.14 -7.15
C GLN A 54 -7.51 -7.90 -5.86
N ARG A 55 -6.20 -7.79 -5.99
CA ARG A 55 -5.29 -7.61 -4.86
C ARG A 55 -5.63 -6.36 -4.07
N ILE A 56 -5.60 -6.47 -2.74
CA ILE A 56 -5.75 -5.34 -1.83
C ILE A 56 -4.72 -5.47 -0.72
N VAL A 57 -4.15 -4.34 -0.30
CA VAL A 57 -3.15 -4.29 0.77
C VAL A 57 -3.55 -3.21 1.75
N ILE A 58 -3.54 -3.54 3.04
CA ILE A 58 -3.82 -2.56 4.10
C ILE A 58 -2.63 -2.51 5.03
N VAL A 59 -2.05 -1.32 5.19
CA VAL A 59 -0.86 -1.09 6.00
C VAL A 59 -1.19 -0.08 7.09
N GLU A 60 -0.87 -0.42 8.34
CA GLU A 60 -1.08 0.46 9.49
C GLU A 60 0.20 1.22 9.81
N PHE A 61 0.05 2.51 10.07
CA PHE A 61 1.12 3.37 10.58
C PHE A 61 0.65 3.99 11.90
N GLU A 62 1.60 4.48 12.67
CA GLU A 62 1.31 5.07 13.99
C GLU A 62 0.40 6.31 13.87
N SER A 63 0.42 6.99 12.71
CA SER A 63 -0.42 8.16 12.43
C SER A 63 -0.56 8.37 10.93
N VAL A 64 -1.53 9.22 10.54
CA VAL A 64 -1.66 9.63 9.14
C VAL A 64 -0.40 10.34 8.66
N ALA A 65 0.17 11.22 9.51
CA ALA A 65 1.40 11.94 9.16
C ALA A 65 2.55 10.98 8.86
N LYS A 66 2.68 9.91 9.66
CA LYS A 66 3.72 8.91 9.45
C LYS A 66 3.49 8.12 8.15
N ALA A 67 2.24 7.81 7.83
CA ALA A 67 1.90 7.12 6.58
C ALA A 67 2.26 7.99 5.36
N VAL A 68 1.95 9.29 5.41
CA VAL A 68 2.30 10.23 4.34
C VAL A 68 3.82 10.34 4.21
N GLU A 69 4.51 10.46 5.33
CA GLU A 69 5.98 10.53 5.34
C GLU A 69 6.60 9.30 4.68
N ALA A 70 6.08 8.12 5.00
CA ALA A 70 6.56 6.87 4.42
C ALA A 70 6.34 6.82 2.92
N HIS A 71 5.15 7.21 2.46
CA HIS A 71 4.83 7.22 1.04
C HIS A 71 5.71 8.21 0.27
N ASP A 72 6.01 9.36 0.87
CA ASP A 72 6.78 10.41 0.21
C ASP A 72 8.28 10.24 0.40
N SER A 73 8.72 9.18 1.06
CA SER A 73 10.13 8.94 1.34
C SER A 73 10.92 8.56 0.09
N PRO A 74 12.25 8.84 0.08
CA PRO A 74 13.11 8.39 -1.02
C PRO A 74 13.12 6.87 -1.19
N GLU A 75 13.04 6.13 -0.09
CA GLU A 75 13.02 4.67 -0.12
C GLU A 75 11.80 4.14 -0.87
N TYR A 76 10.62 4.72 -0.58
CA TYR A 76 9.42 4.31 -1.29
C TYR A 76 9.44 4.83 -2.74
N GLY A 77 10.07 5.97 -2.97
CA GLY A 77 10.28 6.48 -4.33
C GLY A 77 11.03 5.48 -5.20
N ALA A 78 12.04 4.80 -4.64
CA ALA A 78 12.76 3.76 -5.34
C ALA A 78 11.84 2.57 -5.65
N ALA A 79 10.94 2.22 -4.71
CA ALA A 79 9.96 1.17 -4.94
C ALA A 79 9.01 1.54 -6.08
N LEU A 80 8.58 2.79 -6.13
CA LEU A 80 7.69 3.28 -7.20
C LEU A 80 8.35 3.24 -8.58
N LYS A 81 9.67 3.46 -8.63
CA LYS A 81 10.41 3.30 -9.90
C LYS A 81 10.38 1.86 -10.37
N ALA A 82 10.55 0.90 -9.45
CA ALA A 82 10.46 -0.51 -9.79
C ALA A 82 9.03 -0.89 -10.20
N PHE A 83 8.03 -0.25 -9.60
CA PHE A 83 6.63 -0.45 -9.95
C PHE A 83 6.37 -0.08 -11.42
N ASP A 84 6.88 1.06 -11.85
CA ASP A 84 6.92 1.49 -13.26
C ASP A 84 5.59 1.26 -14.01
N GLY A 85 4.48 1.67 -13.40
CA GLY A 85 3.16 1.54 -14.03
C GLY A 85 2.71 0.10 -14.27
N CYS A 86 3.24 -0.87 -13.53
CA CYS A 86 2.94 -2.29 -13.74
C CYS A 86 1.51 -2.67 -13.38
N ALA A 87 0.77 -1.79 -12.73
CA ALA A 87 -0.60 -2.04 -12.30
C ALA A 87 -1.36 -0.73 -12.19
N GLU A 88 -2.68 -0.84 -12.28
CA GLU A 88 -3.57 0.28 -11.99
C GLU A 88 -4.18 0.02 -10.61
N ARG A 89 -4.06 0.98 -9.72
CA ARG A 89 -4.55 0.84 -8.36
C ARG A 89 -5.02 2.17 -7.78
N ASP A 90 -5.91 2.05 -6.79
CA ASP A 90 -6.40 3.16 -5.98
C ASP A 90 -5.62 3.11 -4.67
N LEU A 91 -4.89 4.15 -4.34
CA LEU A 91 -4.05 4.22 -3.15
C LEU A 91 -4.50 5.39 -2.29
N ARG A 92 -5.00 5.10 -1.08
CA ARG A 92 -5.52 6.12 -0.16
C ARG A 92 -5.00 5.92 1.24
N ILE A 93 -4.90 7.03 1.98
CA ILE A 93 -4.56 7.00 3.40
C ILE A 93 -5.77 7.56 4.17
N VAL A 94 -6.19 6.84 5.19
CA VAL A 94 -7.34 7.22 6.01
C VAL A 94 -6.97 7.13 7.48
N GLU A 95 -7.52 8.04 8.29
CA GLU A 95 -7.31 8.02 9.74
C GLU A 95 -8.18 6.96 10.38
N GLY A 96 -7.60 6.20 11.30
CA GLY A 96 -8.33 5.22 12.07
C GLY A 96 -9.28 5.86 13.08
N LEU A 97 -10.19 5.07 13.59
CA LEU A 97 -11.15 5.54 14.59
C LEU A 97 -10.54 5.66 15.97
N GLU A 98 -9.45 4.95 16.22
CA GLU A 98 -8.77 4.96 17.52
C GLU A 98 -7.27 5.11 17.36
#